data_be8d3e7450eb3787178383e2e8015e40
#
_entry.id   be8d3e7450eb3787178383e2e8015e40
#
_cell.length_a   1.000
_cell.length_b   1.000
_cell.length_c   1.000
_cell.angle_alpha   90.00
_cell.angle_beta   90.00
_cell.angle_gamma   90.00
#
_symmetry.space_group_name_H-M   'P 1'
#
loop_
_entity.id
_entity.type
_entity.pdbx_description
1 polymer ?
#
loop_
_entity_poly.entity_id
_entity_poly.type
_entity_poly.pdbx_seq_one_letter_code
_entity_poly.pdbx_strand_id
1 'polypeptide(L)'
;PGRIAGALQGLIIVCKGLPLAYSKDLQEDKALVFTAFDDLELAIAAMTGMAADLSFNREAMEEAAGEAYSDATDLADYVVRELGLPFRDAHHIAGSVVKEAEKRGVPLAALPLDAFRAVEPRIDEAVFTVLTARASMESRTSFGGTAPVRVREQCKLWNERLTG
;
A
#
# COMPACT_ATOMS: atom_id res chain seq x y z
N PRO A 1 12.15 -18.56 0.47
CA PRO A 1 12.17 -18.05 1.87
C PRO A 1 12.28 -19.16 2.91
N GLY A 2 11.52 -20.29 2.76
CA GLY A 2 11.45 -21.37 3.78
C GLY A 2 12.81 -22.03 4.10
N ARG A 3 13.64 -22.30 3.11
CA ARG A 3 14.97 -22.91 3.33
C ARG A 3 15.89 -21.96 4.07
N ILE A 4 15.87 -20.65 3.72
CA ILE A 4 16.69 -19.61 4.41
C ILE A 4 16.23 -19.48 5.87
N ALA A 5 14.93 -19.47 6.14
CA ALA A 5 14.39 -19.46 7.49
C ALA A 5 14.79 -20.75 8.27
N GLY A 6 14.76 -21.92 7.61
CA GLY A 6 15.22 -23.18 8.19
C GLY A 6 16.72 -23.17 8.53
N ALA A 7 17.56 -22.60 7.67
CA ALA A 7 18.98 -22.42 7.93
C ALA A 7 19.24 -21.50 9.15
N LEU A 8 18.51 -20.39 9.23
CA LEU A 8 18.59 -19.49 10.40
C LEU A 8 18.18 -20.20 11.69
N GLN A 9 17.08 -20.96 11.66
CA GLN A 9 16.66 -21.77 12.82
C GLN A 9 17.72 -22.78 13.21
N GLY A 10 18.36 -23.46 12.24
CA GLY A 10 19.46 -24.38 12.46
C GLY A 10 20.64 -23.71 13.15
N LEU A 11 21.03 -22.50 12.72
CA LEU A 11 22.12 -21.71 13.34
C LEU A 11 21.81 -21.35 14.80
N ILE A 12 20.56 -20.97 15.10
CA ILE A 12 20.12 -20.70 16.47
C ILE A 12 20.25 -21.93 17.35
N ILE A 13 19.89 -23.10 16.82
CA ILE A 13 20.00 -24.40 17.54
C ILE A 13 21.47 -24.77 17.77
N VAL A 14 22.34 -24.57 16.78
CA VAL A 14 23.80 -24.79 16.92
C VAL A 14 24.37 -23.98 18.06
N CYS A 15 23.92 -22.75 18.25
CA CYS A 15 24.40 -21.88 19.34
C CYS A 15 23.78 -22.19 20.70
N LYS A 16 22.74 -23.02 20.78
CA LYS A 16 22.01 -23.30 22.01
C LYS A 16 22.76 -24.29 22.91
N GLY A 17 23.04 -23.92 24.15
CA GLY A 17 23.54 -24.83 25.17
C GLY A 17 25.00 -25.28 24.97
N LEU A 18 25.80 -24.50 24.28
CA LEU A 18 27.22 -24.74 24.09
C LEU A 18 27.97 -24.78 25.44
N PRO A 19 28.82 -25.78 25.69
CA PRO A 19 29.58 -25.87 26.89
C PRO A 19 30.77 -24.86 26.89
N LEU A 20 31.34 -24.56 28.04
CA LEU A 20 32.62 -23.82 28.16
C LEU A 20 33.80 -24.71 27.78
N ALA A 21 33.82 -25.15 26.53
CA ALA A 21 34.81 -26.07 25.96
C ALA A 21 35.01 -25.73 24.48
N TYR A 22 35.56 -26.66 23.68
CA TYR A 22 35.88 -26.45 22.27
C TYR A 22 34.68 -26.12 21.38
N SER A 23 33.45 -26.39 21.82
CA SER A 23 32.20 -26.03 21.13
C SER A 23 32.16 -26.48 19.66
N LYS A 24 32.44 -27.77 19.40
CA LYS A 24 32.58 -28.35 18.06
C LYS A 24 31.31 -28.18 17.20
N ASP A 25 30.13 -28.07 17.83
CA ASP A 25 28.83 -27.84 17.15
C ASP A 25 28.85 -26.58 16.26
N LEU A 26 29.69 -25.57 16.60
CA LEU A 26 29.86 -24.37 15.76
C LEU A 26 30.47 -24.65 14.39
N GLN A 27 31.00 -25.87 14.14
CA GLN A 27 31.47 -26.28 12.79
C GLN A 27 30.33 -26.52 11.81
N GLU A 28 29.09 -26.74 12.30
CA GLU A 28 27.92 -26.96 11.48
C GLU A 28 27.33 -25.66 10.86
N ASP A 29 27.88 -24.51 11.23
CA ASP A 29 27.44 -23.20 10.72
C ASP A 29 27.58 -23.06 9.19
N LYS A 30 28.65 -23.58 8.63
CA LYS A 30 29.06 -23.37 7.23
C LYS A 30 28.06 -23.94 6.24
N ALA A 31 27.61 -25.16 6.45
CA ALA A 31 26.63 -25.80 5.56
C ALA A 31 25.32 -25.02 5.54
N LEU A 32 24.85 -24.57 6.69
CA LEU A 32 23.62 -23.78 6.82
C LEU A 32 23.76 -22.41 6.15
N VAL A 33 24.89 -21.73 6.38
CA VAL A 33 25.14 -20.41 5.79
C VAL A 33 25.26 -20.51 4.27
N PHE A 34 26.07 -21.43 3.75
CA PHE A 34 26.28 -21.56 2.30
C PHE A 34 24.99 -21.93 1.58
N THR A 35 24.22 -22.90 2.09
CA THR A 35 22.92 -23.23 1.52
C THR A 35 21.96 -22.04 1.51
N ALA A 36 21.96 -21.24 2.56
CA ALA A 36 21.12 -20.04 2.63
C ALA A 36 21.55 -18.99 1.60
N PHE A 37 22.84 -18.79 1.37
CA PHE A 37 23.36 -17.89 0.35
C PHE A 37 23.03 -18.34 -1.06
N ASP A 38 23.24 -19.63 -1.38
CA ASP A 38 22.91 -20.19 -2.69
C ASP A 38 21.41 -20.02 -3.02
N ASP A 39 20.55 -20.34 -2.05
CA ASP A 39 19.10 -20.16 -2.20
C ASP A 39 18.71 -18.67 -2.34
N LEU A 40 19.41 -17.77 -1.64
CA LEU A 40 19.17 -16.33 -1.72
C LEU A 40 19.61 -15.76 -3.08
N GLU A 41 20.78 -16.14 -3.56
CA GLU A 41 21.31 -15.71 -4.85
C GLU A 41 20.37 -16.12 -6.00
N LEU A 42 19.93 -17.38 -5.99
CA LEU A 42 18.94 -17.86 -6.95
C LEU A 42 17.62 -17.10 -6.86
N ALA A 43 17.14 -16.83 -5.64
CA ALA A 43 15.90 -16.07 -5.44
C ALA A 43 16.02 -14.62 -5.96
N ILE A 44 17.16 -13.95 -5.72
CA ILE A 44 17.42 -12.60 -6.23
C ILE A 44 17.48 -12.60 -7.76
N ALA A 45 18.18 -13.57 -8.37
CA ALA A 45 18.25 -13.67 -9.81
C ALA A 45 16.86 -13.87 -10.45
N ALA A 46 16.04 -14.76 -9.88
CA ALA A 46 14.68 -14.98 -10.34
C ALA A 46 13.80 -13.72 -10.18
N MET A 47 13.85 -13.06 -9.03
CA MET A 47 13.11 -11.82 -8.78
C MET A 47 13.54 -10.68 -9.70
N THR A 48 14.83 -10.60 -10.05
CA THR A 48 15.36 -9.62 -11.00
C THR A 48 14.74 -9.82 -12.39
N GLY A 49 14.70 -11.08 -12.88
CA GLY A 49 14.04 -11.41 -14.13
C GLY A 49 12.54 -11.09 -14.11
N MET A 50 11.84 -11.51 -13.04
CA MET A 50 10.42 -11.22 -12.89
C MET A 50 10.14 -9.70 -12.87
N ALA A 51 10.96 -8.91 -12.19
CA ALA A 51 10.79 -7.46 -12.15
C ALA A 51 11.03 -6.80 -13.51
N ALA A 52 11.99 -7.32 -14.32
CA ALA A 52 12.27 -6.82 -15.66
C ALA A 52 11.14 -7.10 -16.65
N ASP A 53 10.45 -8.25 -16.49
CA ASP A 53 9.36 -8.69 -17.37
C ASP A 53 7.98 -8.20 -16.89
N LEU A 54 7.91 -7.45 -15.79
CA LEU A 54 6.66 -7.03 -15.19
C LEU A 54 5.86 -6.12 -16.14
N SER A 55 4.63 -6.49 -16.41
CA SER A 55 3.67 -5.67 -17.15
C SER A 55 2.42 -5.39 -16.30
N PHE A 56 1.81 -4.23 -16.50
CA PHE A 56 0.65 -3.80 -15.73
C PHE A 56 -0.59 -3.70 -16.62
N ASN A 57 -1.66 -4.38 -16.23
CA ASN A 57 -2.97 -4.12 -16.81
C ASN A 57 -3.56 -2.86 -16.13
N ARG A 58 -3.32 -1.71 -16.74
CA ARG A 58 -3.71 -0.41 -16.17
C ARG A 58 -5.21 -0.26 -16.01
N GLU A 59 -5.99 -0.75 -16.97
CA GLU A 59 -7.45 -0.67 -16.95
C GLU A 59 -8.03 -1.47 -15.76
N ALA A 60 -7.61 -2.73 -15.61
CA ALA A 60 -8.04 -3.55 -14.48
C ALA A 60 -7.59 -2.99 -13.12
N MET A 61 -6.41 -2.36 -13.07
CA MET A 61 -5.92 -1.71 -11.84
C MET A 61 -6.74 -0.46 -11.49
N GLU A 62 -7.12 0.35 -12.49
CA GLU A 62 -7.93 1.56 -12.28
C GLU A 62 -9.35 1.19 -11.85
N GLU A 63 -9.96 0.17 -12.47
CA GLU A 63 -11.27 -0.37 -12.09
C GLU A 63 -11.26 -0.87 -10.64
N ALA A 64 -10.31 -1.75 -10.29
CA ALA A 64 -10.18 -2.29 -8.94
C ALA A 64 -9.90 -1.21 -7.89
N ALA A 65 -9.15 -0.15 -8.23
CA ALA A 65 -8.91 0.97 -7.32
C ALA A 65 -10.15 1.81 -7.04
N GLY A 66 -11.12 1.82 -7.94
CA GLY A 66 -12.40 2.53 -7.79
C GLY A 66 -13.50 1.73 -7.08
N GLU A 67 -13.26 0.45 -6.78
CA GLU A 67 -14.26 -0.42 -6.15
C GLU A 67 -14.42 -0.17 -4.64
N ALA A 68 -15.54 -0.67 -4.10
CA ALA A 68 -15.83 -0.79 -2.67
C ALA A 68 -15.73 0.53 -1.88
N TYR A 69 -16.09 1.65 -2.51
CA TYR A 69 -16.10 2.98 -1.87
C TYR A 69 -14.74 3.38 -1.28
N SER A 70 -13.66 3.03 -1.98
CA SER A 70 -12.27 3.35 -1.57
C SER A 70 -12.04 4.87 -1.40
N ASP A 71 -12.84 5.69 -2.07
CA ASP A 71 -12.88 7.16 -2.04
C ASP A 71 -13.71 7.76 -0.88
N ALA A 72 -14.33 6.93 -0.04
CA ALA A 72 -15.11 7.43 1.11
C ALA A 72 -14.29 8.27 2.09
N THR A 73 -12.99 7.96 2.25
CA THR A 73 -12.09 8.77 3.08
C THR A 73 -11.83 10.14 2.46
N ASP A 74 -11.74 10.22 1.12
CA ASP A 74 -11.55 11.49 0.42
C ASP A 74 -12.80 12.37 0.53
N LEU A 75 -14.01 11.77 0.59
CA LEU A 75 -15.24 12.48 0.95
C LEU A 75 -15.18 13.07 2.35
N ALA A 76 -14.72 12.30 3.34
CA ALA A 76 -14.56 12.80 4.71
C ALA A 76 -13.52 13.95 4.77
N ASP A 77 -12.40 13.80 4.08
CA ASP A 77 -11.37 14.84 3.97
C ASP A 77 -11.89 16.10 3.29
N TYR A 78 -12.74 15.96 2.25
CA TYR A 78 -13.43 17.09 1.61
C TYR A 78 -14.31 17.84 2.62
N VAL A 79 -15.13 17.11 3.37
CA VAL A 79 -16.01 17.71 4.38
C VAL A 79 -15.22 18.46 5.46
N VAL A 80 -14.07 17.93 5.89
CA VAL A 80 -13.18 18.63 6.84
C VAL A 80 -12.60 19.90 6.23
N ARG A 81 -12.07 19.82 5.01
CA ARG A 81 -11.32 20.93 4.39
C ARG A 81 -12.23 22.04 3.90
N GLU A 82 -13.32 21.68 3.23
CA GLU A 82 -14.18 22.67 2.56
C GLU A 82 -15.33 23.17 3.46
N LEU A 83 -15.85 22.29 4.35
CA LEU A 83 -16.95 22.67 5.23
C LEU A 83 -16.50 23.01 6.67
N GLY A 84 -15.23 22.77 6.99
CA GLY A 84 -14.65 23.10 8.31
C GLY A 84 -15.17 22.23 9.46
N LEU A 85 -15.72 21.05 9.16
CA LEU A 85 -16.27 20.17 10.19
C LEU A 85 -15.17 19.32 10.86
N PRO A 86 -15.33 18.97 12.14
CA PRO A 86 -14.46 18.01 12.81
C PRO A 86 -14.45 16.67 12.08
N PHE A 87 -13.30 15.99 12.03
CA PHE A 87 -13.15 14.72 11.32
C PHE A 87 -14.18 13.65 11.75
N ARG A 88 -14.54 13.60 13.04
CA ARG A 88 -15.56 12.67 13.54
C ARG A 88 -16.90 12.88 12.83
N ASP A 89 -17.34 14.13 12.69
CA ASP A 89 -18.62 14.47 12.04
C ASP A 89 -18.52 14.20 10.54
N ALA A 90 -17.41 14.56 9.92
CA ALA A 90 -17.14 14.28 8.51
C ALA A 90 -17.16 12.76 8.21
N HIS A 91 -16.60 11.93 9.09
CA HIS A 91 -16.64 10.48 8.97
C HIS A 91 -18.07 9.92 9.06
N HIS A 92 -18.91 10.46 9.93
CA HIS A 92 -20.33 10.08 10.03
C HIS A 92 -21.11 10.50 8.77
N ILE A 93 -20.84 11.68 8.24
CA ILE A 93 -21.43 12.16 6.98
C ILE A 93 -21.03 11.22 5.83
N ALA A 94 -19.73 10.97 5.66
CA ALA A 94 -19.23 10.05 4.62
C ALA A 94 -19.86 8.65 4.75
N GLY A 95 -19.91 8.07 5.95
CA GLY A 95 -20.56 6.78 6.18
C GLY A 95 -22.06 6.78 5.86
N SER A 96 -22.75 7.90 6.06
CA SER A 96 -24.17 8.02 5.72
C SER A 96 -24.39 8.10 4.21
N VAL A 97 -23.51 8.80 3.49
CA VAL A 97 -23.52 8.87 2.02
C VAL A 97 -23.18 7.50 1.41
N VAL A 98 -22.18 6.79 1.96
CA VAL A 98 -21.86 5.42 1.53
C VAL A 98 -23.05 4.49 1.67
N LYS A 99 -23.76 4.52 2.80
CA LYS A 99 -24.99 3.72 2.98
C LYS A 99 -26.06 4.02 1.92
N GLU A 100 -26.18 5.27 1.49
CA GLU A 100 -27.10 5.64 0.44
C GLU A 100 -26.66 5.12 -0.93
N ALA A 101 -25.34 5.15 -1.21
CA ALA A 101 -24.74 4.57 -2.41
C ALA A 101 -24.94 3.04 -2.46
N GLU A 102 -24.70 2.34 -1.32
CA GLU A 102 -24.94 0.91 -1.17
C GLU A 102 -26.40 0.53 -1.47
N LYS A 103 -27.38 1.28 -0.92
CA LYS A 103 -28.81 1.03 -1.18
C LYS A 103 -29.16 1.15 -2.66
N ARG A 104 -28.50 2.02 -3.40
CA ARG A 104 -28.70 2.24 -4.83
C ARG A 104 -27.84 1.34 -5.71
N GLY A 105 -26.84 0.67 -5.15
CA GLY A 105 -25.91 -0.19 -5.88
C GLY A 105 -25.03 0.60 -6.85
N VAL A 106 -24.63 1.82 -6.50
CA VAL A 106 -23.84 2.71 -7.36
C VAL A 106 -22.60 3.22 -6.62
N PRO A 107 -21.49 3.54 -7.31
CA PRO A 107 -20.32 4.19 -6.71
C PRO A 107 -20.68 5.61 -6.25
N LEU A 108 -19.88 6.19 -5.32
CA LEU A 108 -20.10 7.54 -4.78
C LEU A 108 -20.16 8.60 -5.91
N ALA A 109 -19.28 8.52 -6.88
CA ALA A 109 -19.24 9.46 -8.01
C ALA A 109 -20.50 9.42 -8.89
N ALA A 110 -21.31 8.36 -8.85
CA ALA A 110 -22.55 8.24 -9.59
C ALA A 110 -23.80 8.64 -8.79
N LEU A 111 -23.66 8.99 -7.51
CA LEU A 111 -24.76 9.52 -6.74
C LEU A 111 -25.13 10.94 -7.23
N PRO A 112 -26.44 11.28 -7.31
CA PRO A 112 -26.84 12.64 -7.59
C PRO A 112 -26.51 13.57 -6.41
N LEU A 113 -26.19 14.83 -6.68
CA LEU A 113 -25.82 15.82 -5.66
C LEU A 113 -26.86 15.94 -4.53
N ASP A 114 -28.14 15.77 -4.86
CA ASP A 114 -29.21 15.82 -3.86
C ASP A 114 -29.12 14.72 -2.80
N ALA A 115 -28.52 13.55 -3.14
CA ALA A 115 -28.27 12.51 -2.16
C ALA A 115 -27.19 12.92 -1.13
N PHE A 116 -26.16 13.63 -1.57
CA PHE A 116 -25.18 14.21 -0.67
C PHE A 116 -25.79 15.32 0.21
N ARG A 117 -26.58 16.21 -0.40
CA ARG A 117 -27.24 17.31 0.30
C ARG A 117 -28.31 16.86 1.29
N ALA A 118 -28.91 15.72 1.07
CA ALA A 118 -29.83 15.12 2.04
C ALA A 118 -29.14 14.73 3.36
N VAL A 119 -27.84 14.45 3.30
CA VAL A 119 -27.02 14.12 4.48
C VAL A 119 -26.37 15.38 5.05
N GLU A 120 -25.78 16.23 4.20
CA GLU A 120 -25.12 17.49 4.57
C GLU A 120 -25.45 18.57 3.52
N PRO A 121 -26.36 19.48 3.81
CA PRO A 121 -26.88 20.47 2.84
C PRO A 121 -25.84 21.42 2.23
N ARG A 122 -24.67 21.57 2.89
CA ARG A 122 -23.57 22.44 2.43
C ARG A 122 -22.70 21.81 1.35
N ILE A 123 -22.84 20.52 1.09
CA ILE A 123 -22.09 19.85 0.02
C ILE A 123 -22.53 20.40 -1.34
N ASP A 124 -21.57 20.78 -2.16
CA ASP A 124 -21.79 21.28 -3.52
C ASP A 124 -21.14 20.39 -4.59
N GLU A 125 -21.18 20.83 -5.84
CA GLU A 125 -20.66 20.05 -6.98
C GLU A 125 -19.15 19.79 -6.92
N ALA A 126 -18.39 20.55 -6.12
CA ALA A 126 -16.95 20.34 -5.96
C ALA A 126 -16.64 18.97 -5.34
N VAL A 127 -17.58 18.34 -4.63
CA VAL A 127 -17.43 17.00 -4.08
C VAL A 127 -17.04 15.97 -5.15
N PHE A 128 -17.56 16.06 -6.37
CA PHE A 128 -17.24 15.13 -7.44
C PHE A 128 -15.78 15.21 -7.91
N THR A 129 -15.09 16.28 -7.62
CA THR A 129 -13.66 16.44 -7.98
C THR A 129 -12.74 15.54 -7.14
N VAL A 130 -13.19 15.05 -5.99
CA VAL A 130 -12.41 14.20 -5.09
C VAL A 130 -12.82 12.72 -5.15
N LEU A 131 -13.97 12.40 -5.75
CA LEU A 131 -14.56 11.05 -5.77
C LEU A 131 -14.08 10.22 -6.98
N THR A 132 -12.76 10.17 -7.18
CA THR A 132 -12.14 9.29 -8.17
C THR A 132 -10.84 8.70 -7.63
N ALA A 133 -10.50 7.47 -8.01
CA ALA A 133 -9.24 6.84 -7.63
C ALA A 133 -8.02 7.71 -8.02
N ARG A 134 -8.10 8.39 -9.18
CA ARG A 134 -7.06 9.31 -9.65
C ARG A 134 -6.92 10.52 -8.74
N ALA A 135 -8.01 11.19 -8.41
CA ALA A 135 -7.99 12.37 -7.52
C ALA A 135 -7.48 12.00 -6.12
N SER A 136 -7.92 10.85 -5.59
CA SER A 136 -7.40 10.31 -4.33
C SER A 136 -5.90 10.15 -4.39
N MET A 137 -5.37 9.45 -5.38
CA MET A 137 -3.93 9.23 -5.58
C MET A 137 -3.16 10.57 -5.71
N GLU A 138 -3.63 11.50 -6.53
CA GLU A 138 -2.99 12.80 -6.77
C GLU A 138 -2.98 13.69 -5.53
N SER A 139 -3.94 13.54 -4.62
CA SER A 139 -4.00 14.30 -3.37
C SER A 139 -2.91 13.92 -2.36
N ARG A 140 -2.29 12.75 -2.47
CA ARG A 140 -1.30 12.20 -1.51
C ARG A 140 0.10 12.79 -1.76
N THR A 141 0.27 14.08 -1.52
CA THR A 141 1.49 14.86 -1.83
C THR A 141 2.53 14.91 -0.71
N SER A 142 2.28 14.31 0.45
CA SER A 142 3.28 14.18 1.52
C SER A 142 4.50 13.37 1.06
N PHE A 143 5.64 13.48 1.76
CA PHE A 143 6.83 12.69 1.45
C PHE A 143 6.51 11.19 1.51
N GLY A 144 6.86 10.46 0.46
CA GLY A 144 6.52 9.04 0.33
C GLY A 144 5.07 8.75 -0.08
N GLY A 145 4.27 9.77 -0.35
CA GLY A 145 2.90 9.64 -0.85
C GLY A 145 2.83 9.11 -2.29
N THR A 146 1.62 8.70 -2.70
CA THR A 146 1.37 8.07 -3.99
C THR A 146 1.15 9.06 -5.15
N ALA A 147 1.12 10.37 -4.88
CA ALA A 147 1.00 11.37 -5.95
C ALA A 147 2.12 11.20 -6.99
N PRO A 148 1.83 11.30 -8.30
CA PRO A 148 2.82 11.07 -9.36
C PRO A 148 4.10 11.90 -9.21
N VAL A 149 4.00 13.11 -8.66
CA VAL A 149 5.17 13.95 -8.37
C VAL A 149 6.09 13.28 -7.34
N ARG A 150 5.53 12.69 -6.28
CA ARG A 150 6.29 12.01 -5.23
C ARG A 150 6.90 10.70 -5.70
N VAL A 151 6.15 9.95 -6.51
CA VAL A 151 6.67 8.72 -7.12
C VAL A 151 7.85 9.02 -8.04
N ARG A 152 7.77 10.06 -8.89
CA ARG A 152 8.89 10.48 -9.76
C ARG A 152 10.11 10.91 -8.96
N GLU A 153 9.93 11.65 -7.86
CA GLU A 153 11.02 12.03 -6.95
C GLU A 153 11.71 10.78 -6.37
N GLN A 154 10.93 9.77 -5.93
CA GLN A 154 11.50 8.51 -5.43
C GLN A 154 12.22 7.73 -6.53
N CYS A 155 11.66 7.63 -7.73
CA CYS A 155 12.35 7.02 -8.87
C CYS A 155 13.69 7.69 -9.17
N LYS A 156 13.73 9.02 -9.17
CA LYS A 156 14.97 9.78 -9.37
C LYS A 156 16.00 9.49 -8.29
N LEU A 157 15.58 9.56 -7.01
CA LEU A 157 16.45 9.28 -5.87
C LEU A 157 17.06 7.88 -5.92
N TRP A 158 16.26 6.87 -6.25
CA TRP A 158 16.73 5.49 -6.33
C TRP A 158 17.62 5.26 -7.57
N ASN A 159 17.32 5.86 -8.70
CA ASN A 159 18.21 5.81 -9.86
C ASN A 159 19.59 6.40 -9.53
N GLU A 160 19.65 7.56 -8.88
CA GLU A 160 20.92 8.17 -8.47
C GLU A 160 21.71 7.27 -7.49
N ARG A 161 21.04 6.59 -6.55
CA ARG A 161 21.67 5.69 -5.59
C ARG A 161 22.19 4.38 -6.21
N LEU A 162 21.54 3.90 -7.26
CA LEU A 162 21.89 2.62 -7.89
C LEU A 162 22.91 2.77 -9.02
N THR A 163 23.06 3.98 -9.58
CA THR A 163 23.98 4.26 -10.71
C THR A 163 25.24 5.02 -10.31
N GLY A 164 25.30 5.59 -9.11
CA GLY A 164 26.49 6.24 -8.53
C GLY A 164 27.28 5.31 -7.70
#